data_f1c998ccc9cb8bd2d9883a9b7b2eeb70
#
_entry.id   f1c998ccc9cb8bd2d9883a9b7b2eeb70
#
_cell.length_a   1.000
_cell.length_b   1.000
_cell.length_c   1.000
_cell.angle_alpha   90.00
_cell.angle_beta   90.00
_cell.angle_gamma   90.00
#
_symmetry.space_group_name_H-M   'P 1'
#
loop_
_entity.id
_entity.type
_entity.pdbx_description
1 polymer ?
#
loop_
_entity_poly.entity_id
_entity_poly.type
_entity_poly.pdbx_seq_one_letter_code
_entity_poly.pdbx_strand_id
1 'polypeptide(L)'
;MMNFRIFSYKTSHEPTRRKLSVLFSLTILWLAVLTGCNQDVFVRHIDPSQRDFTIKEDGDSLLIRFKSSDWRVTAVERKGQRYYPGIQASTSDGKMTLGDFTIHLRKNGVKELAVTFDPNFSDAENDVKIFIANNYEEDSVLVRQPASSGYDLEDLVWSEEVVRLNSWNEIEEAWGLCFKNRTSDTLWIDKKVFEGAKRIITFTGDSGFGLYGGNLDIPVPDGVLTKDNTLKFSGERADYRLSDTEYAYKNDKIARMFFPPDSSYTKCYRILWSIDAYRVGYTLRIRNRSTGNVLSIEGTMTSKSPNGESFLINEKK
;
A
#
# COMPACT_ATOMS: atom_id res chain seq x y z
N MET A 1 -47.28 -34.71 109.97
CA MET A 1 -47.85 -34.94 108.63
C MET A 1 -47.38 -33.78 107.75
N MET A 2 -46.41 -34.01 106.87
CA MET A 2 -45.82 -33.00 105.99
C MET A 2 -46.11 -33.37 104.58
N ASN A 3 -46.90 -32.53 103.89
CA ASN A 3 -47.23 -32.74 102.52
C ASN A 3 -46.16 -32.10 101.60
N PHE A 4 -45.42 -32.87 100.85
CA PHE A 4 -44.52 -32.36 99.80
C PHE A 4 -45.31 -32.27 98.48
N ARG A 5 -45.38 -31.04 97.95
CA ARG A 5 -45.85 -30.79 96.59
C ARG A 5 -44.64 -30.79 95.63
N ILE A 6 -44.65 -31.68 94.71
CA ILE A 6 -43.68 -31.73 93.60
C ILE A 6 -44.13 -30.76 92.54
N PHE A 7 -43.33 -29.74 92.28
CA PHE A 7 -43.49 -28.87 91.10
C PHE A 7 -42.84 -29.44 89.90
N SER A 8 -43.63 -29.79 88.87
CA SER A 8 -43.14 -30.20 87.55
C SER A 8 -42.82 -28.93 86.76
N TYR A 9 -41.52 -28.78 86.36
CA TYR A 9 -41.07 -27.73 85.46
C TYR A 9 -41.21 -28.24 84.05
N LYS A 10 -42.14 -27.71 83.26
CA LYS A 10 -42.34 -27.95 81.85
C LYS A 10 -41.44 -27.01 81.10
N THR A 11 -40.26 -27.44 80.68
CA THR A 11 -39.36 -26.68 79.84
C THR A 11 -39.88 -26.64 78.38
N SER A 12 -40.41 -25.52 77.93
CA SER A 12 -40.78 -25.27 76.58
C SER A 12 -39.52 -24.86 75.74
N HIS A 13 -38.94 -25.80 75.07
CA HIS A 13 -37.77 -25.60 74.19
C HIS A 13 -38.16 -25.58 72.69
N GLU A 14 -39.22 -24.91 72.25
CA GLU A 14 -39.61 -24.86 70.86
C GLU A 14 -39.35 -23.56 70.06
N PRO A 15 -38.96 -22.42 70.55
CA PRO A 15 -38.78 -21.27 69.62
C PRO A 15 -37.39 -21.18 68.93
N THR A 16 -36.39 -21.87 69.45
CA THR A 16 -35.01 -21.76 68.88
C THR A 16 -34.81 -22.56 67.59
N ARG A 17 -35.44 -23.76 67.48
CA ARG A 17 -35.31 -24.58 66.25
C ARG A 17 -35.99 -23.93 65.02
N ARG A 18 -37.13 -23.25 65.20
CA ARG A 18 -37.80 -22.57 64.11
C ARG A 18 -37.04 -21.31 63.66
N LYS A 19 -36.40 -20.57 64.52
CA LYS A 19 -35.58 -19.42 64.16
C LYS A 19 -34.29 -19.82 63.43
N LEU A 20 -33.68 -20.93 63.83
CA LEU A 20 -32.49 -21.46 63.21
C LEU A 20 -32.78 -21.97 61.77
N SER A 21 -33.93 -22.66 61.59
CA SER A 21 -34.40 -23.14 60.29
C SER A 21 -34.70 -21.95 59.33
N VAL A 22 -35.33 -20.89 59.79
CA VAL A 22 -35.63 -19.70 58.97
C VAL A 22 -34.34 -18.98 58.62
N LEU A 23 -33.37 -18.84 59.53
CA LEU A 23 -32.06 -18.25 59.25
C LEU A 23 -31.28 -19.06 58.23
N PHE A 24 -31.29 -20.38 58.33
CA PHE A 24 -30.61 -21.29 57.38
C PHE A 24 -31.27 -21.24 55.99
N SER A 25 -32.61 -21.19 55.91
CA SER A 25 -33.31 -21.02 54.66
C SER A 25 -33.06 -19.66 54.00
N LEU A 26 -32.95 -18.57 54.79
CA LEU A 26 -32.58 -17.23 54.29
C LEU A 26 -31.14 -17.17 53.78
N THR A 27 -30.18 -17.84 54.47
CA THR A 27 -28.78 -17.91 54.02
C THR A 27 -28.64 -18.71 52.75
N ILE A 28 -29.38 -19.83 52.60
CA ILE A 28 -29.38 -20.60 51.34
C ILE A 28 -30.00 -19.80 50.18
N LEU A 29 -31.09 -19.06 50.46
CA LEU A 29 -31.72 -18.20 49.46
C LEU A 29 -30.76 -17.05 49.07
N TRP A 30 -30.04 -16.43 50.00
CA TRP A 30 -29.02 -15.43 49.74
C TRP A 30 -27.83 -15.98 48.96
N LEU A 31 -27.34 -17.19 49.29
CA LEU A 31 -26.30 -17.87 48.55
C LEU A 31 -26.79 -18.21 47.12
N ALA A 32 -28.02 -18.65 46.92
CA ALA A 32 -28.60 -18.94 45.62
C ALA A 32 -28.76 -17.67 44.78
N VAL A 33 -29.07 -16.52 45.40
CA VAL A 33 -29.12 -15.22 44.70
C VAL A 33 -27.70 -14.74 44.32
N LEU A 34 -26.70 -14.99 45.16
CA LEU A 34 -25.31 -14.62 44.88
C LEU A 34 -24.66 -15.51 43.82
N THR A 35 -25.02 -16.81 43.75
CA THR A 35 -24.52 -17.72 42.70
C THR A 35 -25.34 -17.68 41.42
N GLY A 36 -26.55 -17.10 41.48
CA GLY A 36 -27.40 -16.89 40.33
C GLY A 36 -27.14 -15.61 39.56
N CYS A 37 -26.18 -14.78 39.97
CA CYS A 37 -25.65 -13.71 39.13
C CYS A 37 -24.84 -14.35 38.01
N ASN A 38 -25.56 -14.77 36.96
CA ASN A 38 -25.01 -15.18 35.69
C ASN A 38 -24.22 -13.98 35.19
N GLN A 39 -22.90 -14.01 35.26
CA GLN A 39 -22.04 -12.92 34.73
C GLN A 39 -22.41 -12.60 33.28
N ASP A 40 -22.90 -13.58 32.55
CA ASP A 40 -23.34 -13.45 31.15
C ASP A 40 -24.54 -12.53 30.98
N VAL A 41 -25.37 -12.32 32.03
CA VAL A 41 -26.52 -11.39 31.96
C VAL A 41 -26.10 -9.92 31.92
N PHE A 42 -24.94 -9.60 32.48
CA PHE A 42 -24.40 -8.24 32.55
C PHE A 42 -23.33 -7.97 31.51
N VAL A 43 -22.76 -8.98 30.88
CA VAL A 43 -21.76 -8.83 29.82
C VAL A 43 -22.48 -8.54 28.52
N ARG A 44 -22.19 -7.38 27.96
CA ARG A 44 -22.68 -7.00 26.62
C ARG A 44 -21.76 -7.61 25.60
N HIS A 45 -22.06 -8.83 25.16
CA HIS A 45 -21.29 -9.54 24.13
C HIS A 45 -21.27 -8.75 22.82
N ILE A 46 -20.09 -8.63 22.22
CA ILE A 46 -19.85 -7.98 20.93
C ILE A 46 -20.60 -8.73 19.84
N ASP A 47 -20.41 -10.05 19.78
CA ASP A 47 -21.05 -11.03 18.88
C ASP A 47 -21.27 -10.46 17.47
N PRO A 48 -20.23 -10.41 16.63
CA PRO A 48 -20.35 -9.94 15.25
C PRO A 48 -21.26 -10.86 14.44
N SER A 49 -22.05 -10.28 13.56
CA SER A 49 -23.03 -11.01 12.71
C SER A 49 -22.39 -12.12 11.88
N GLN A 50 -21.13 -11.98 11.55
CA GLN A 50 -20.32 -12.92 10.81
C GLN A 50 -18.85 -12.68 11.17
N ARG A 51 -18.03 -13.74 11.23
CA ARG A 51 -16.59 -13.68 11.55
C ARG A 51 -15.68 -13.82 10.34
N ASP A 52 -16.20 -14.32 9.23
CA ASP A 52 -15.49 -14.50 7.97
C ASP A 52 -16.25 -13.85 6.82
N PHE A 53 -15.59 -12.95 6.12
CA PHE A 53 -16.13 -12.30 4.93
C PHE A 53 -15.20 -12.53 3.75
N THR A 54 -15.75 -12.64 2.57
CA THR A 54 -15.01 -12.57 1.30
C THR A 54 -15.56 -11.40 0.51
N ILE A 55 -14.69 -10.54 0.03
CA ILE A 55 -15.01 -9.37 -0.79
C ILE A 55 -14.45 -9.54 -2.20
N LYS A 56 -14.76 -8.61 -3.09
CA LYS A 56 -14.24 -8.63 -4.46
C LYS A 56 -12.79 -8.13 -4.51
N GLU A 57 -12.04 -8.60 -5.51
CA GLU A 57 -10.65 -8.20 -5.72
C GLU A 57 -10.48 -6.72 -6.08
N ASP A 58 -11.45 -6.13 -6.77
CA ASP A 58 -11.44 -4.72 -7.19
C ASP A 58 -11.92 -3.73 -6.12
N GLY A 59 -11.98 -4.20 -4.86
CA GLY A 59 -12.46 -3.44 -3.73
C GLY A 59 -13.96 -3.60 -3.51
N ASP A 60 -14.36 -3.45 -2.28
CA ASP A 60 -15.77 -3.51 -1.87
C ASP A 60 -15.95 -2.85 -0.51
N SER A 61 -17.20 -2.67 -0.13
CA SER A 61 -17.60 -2.24 1.21
C SER A 61 -18.44 -3.31 1.87
N LEU A 62 -18.13 -3.62 3.12
CA LEU A 62 -18.90 -4.54 3.92
C LEU A 62 -19.41 -3.86 5.20
N LEU A 63 -20.51 -4.39 5.73
CA LEU A 63 -21.12 -3.92 6.96
C LEU A 63 -21.09 -5.04 8.01
N ILE A 64 -20.34 -4.83 9.08
CA ILE A 64 -20.25 -5.73 10.22
C ILE A 64 -21.24 -5.22 11.27
N ARG A 65 -22.23 -6.06 11.65
CA ARG A 65 -23.18 -5.76 12.70
C ARG A 65 -22.79 -6.42 13.99
N PHE A 66 -22.99 -5.73 15.10
CA PHE A 66 -22.70 -6.21 16.44
C PHE A 66 -23.98 -6.30 17.28
N LYS A 67 -24.02 -7.24 18.18
CA LYS A 67 -25.12 -7.35 19.15
C LYS A 67 -25.11 -6.22 20.16
N SER A 68 -23.92 -5.84 20.61
CA SER A 68 -23.70 -4.72 21.53
C SER A 68 -23.45 -3.41 20.82
N SER A 69 -23.73 -2.29 21.49
CA SER A 69 -23.31 -0.95 21.09
C SER A 69 -21.98 -0.54 21.75
N ASP A 70 -21.49 -1.33 22.72
CA ASP A 70 -20.23 -1.10 23.43
C ASP A 70 -19.11 -1.92 22.75
N TRP A 71 -18.49 -1.32 21.75
CA TRP A 71 -17.39 -1.90 21.01
C TRP A 71 -16.47 -0.82 20.40
N ARG A 72 -15.23 -1.19 20.19
CA ARG A 72 -14.23 -0.37 19.48
C ARG A 72 -13.30 -1.27 18.68
N VAL A 73 -12.77 -0.76 17.57
CA VAL A 73 -11.68 -1.42 16.83
C VAL A 73 -10.39 -1.17 17.64
N THR A 74 -9.71 -2.24 18.01
CA THR A 74 -8.47 -2.18 18.80
C THR A 74 -7.23 -2.33 17.94
N ALA A 75 -7.30 -3.17 16.91
CA ALA A 75 -6.21 -3.37 15.96
C ALA A 75 -6.75 -3.90 14.61
N VAL A 76 -5.94 -3.75 13.60
CA VAL A 76 -6.12 -4.43 12.31
C VAL A 76 -4.82 -5.17 12.01
N GLU A 77 -4.89 -6.43 11.62
CA GLU A 77 -3.73 -7.25 11.28
C GLU A 77 -3.76 -7.61 9.80
N ARG A 78 -2.61 -7.47 9.14
CA ARG A 78 -2.39 -7.90 7.75
C ARG A 78 -0.99 -8.49 7.63
N LYS A 79 -0.87 -9.64 6.98
CA LYS A 79 0.42 -10.37 6.80
C LYS A 79 1.19 -10.57 8.13
N GLY A 80 0.46 -10.82 9.23
CA GLY A 80 1.04 -11.00 10.57
C GLY A 80 1.49 -9.72 11.27
N GLN A 81 1.36 -8.56 10.65
CA GLN A 81 1.66 -7.26 11.25
C GLN A 81 0.39 -6.60 11.78
N ARG A 82 0.43 -6.14 13.02
CA ARG A 82 -0.67 -5.40 13.65
C ARG A 82 -0.49 -3.91 13.49
N TYR A 83 -1.58 -3.24 13.12
CA TYR A 83 -1.71 -1.80 12.98
C TYR A 83 -2.77 -1.32 13.96
N TYR A 84 -2.47 -0.27 14.71
CA TYR A 84 -3.36 0.25 15.71
C TYR A 84 -4.06 1.51 15.17
N PRO A 85 -5.41 1.57 15.22
CA PRO A 85 -6.09 2.79 14.85
C PRO A 85 -5.65 3.93 15.77
N GLY A 86 -5.35 5.08 15.22
CA GLY A 86 -5.13 6.29 16.00
C GLY A 86 -6.38 6.63 16.83
N ILE A 87 -6.25 7.49 17.82
CA ILE A 87 -7.34 7.88 18.76
C ILE A 87 -8.62 8.32 17.99
N GLN A 88 -8.47 8.88 16.78
CA GLN A 88 -9.59 9.29 15.92
C GLN A 88 -10.30 8.13 15.23
N ALA A 89 -9.57 7.07 14.86
CA ALA A 89 -10.15 5.91 14.17
C ALA A 89 -10.95 4.97 15.09
N SER A 90 -10.78 5.06 16.42
CA SER A 90 -11.54 4.25 17.38
C SER A 90 -12.96 4.77 17.62
N THR A 91 -13.26 6.02 17.24
CA THR A 91 -14.53 6.68 17.56
C THR A 91 -15.29 7.20 16.35
N SER A 92 -14.66 7.28 15.15
CA SER A 92 -15.24 7.85 13.95
C SER A 92 -14.50 7.37 12.69
N ASP A 93 -14.85 7.92 11.56
CA ASP A 93 -14.28 7.60 10.27
C ASP A 93 -12.74 7.70 10.23
N GLY A 94 -12.07 6.62 9.79
CA GLY A 94 -10.61 6.57 9.74
C GLY A 94 -10.08 5.79 8.56
N LYS A 95 -9.15 6.42 7.83
CA LYS A 95 -8.31 5.75 6.84
C LYS A 95 -7.14 5.08 7.55
N MET A 96 -6.92 3.78 7.32
CA MET A 96 -5.78 3.04 7.85
C MET A 96 -4.93 2.51 6.70
N THR A 97 -3.64 2.84 6.71
CA THR A 97 -2.67 2.28 5.78
C THR A 97 -1.98 1.08 6.42
N LEU A 98 -2.13 -0.08 5.81
CA LEU A 98 -1.63 -1.38 6.26
C LEU A 98 -0.42 -1.80 5.39
N GLY A 99 0.68 -1.05 5.50
CA GLY A 99 1.82 -1.16 4.60
C GLY A 99 1.49 -0.56 3.23
N ASP A 100 1.32 -1.43 2.26
CA ASP A 100 1.01 -1.12 0.86
C ASP A 100 -0.49 -1.10 0.53
N PHE A 101 -1.34 -1.27 1.52
CA PHE A 101 -2.77 -1.43 1.37
C PHE A 101 -3.54 -0.49 2.29
N THR A 102 -4.69 -0.02 1.86
CA THR A 102 -5.51 0.91 2.64
C THR A 102 -6.92 0.37 2.83
N ILE A 103 -7.43 0.55 4.04
CA ILE A 103 -8.83 0.34 4.38
C ILE A 103 -9.42 1.60 4.99
N HIS A 104 -10.74 1.75 4.85
CA HIS A 104 -11.49 2.81 5.49
C HIS A 104 -12.46 2.19 6.49
N LEU A 105 -12.36 2.59 7.75
CA LEU A 105 -13.24 2.18 8.83
C LEU A 105 -14.20 3.30 9.15
N ARG A 106 -15.50 3.03 9.18
CA ARG A 106 -16.50 4.02 9.55
C ARG A 106 -17.55 3.41 10.47
N LYS A 107 -17.75 4.04 11.63
CA LYS A 107 -18.84 3.68 12.53
C LYS A 107 -20.17 4.11 11.89
N ASN A 108 -21.02 3.13 11.54
CA ASN A 108 -22.33 3.35 10.93
C ASN A 108 -23.42 3.12 11.99
N GLY A 109 -23.75 4.15 12.76
CA GLY A 109 -24.59 4.02 13.93
C GLY A 109 -23.86 3.38 15.12
N VAL A 110 -24.63 2.89 16.11
CA VAL A 110 -24.07 2.39 17.38
C VAL A 110 -23.65 0.92 17.32
N LYS A 111 -24.22 0.14 16.41
CA LYS A 111 -24.01 -1.32 16.32
C LYS A 111 -23.42 -1.79 15.00
N GLU A 112 -22.89 -0.90 14.18
CA GLU A 112 -22.41 -1.25 12.85
C GLU A 112 -21.05 -0.61 12.57
N LEU A 113 -20.17 -1.38 11.96
CA LEU A 113 -18.90 -0.94 11.39
C LEU A 113 -18.95 -1.15 9.87
N ALA A 114 -18.89 -0.08 9.12
CA ALA A 114 -18.64 -0.12 7.68
C ALA A 114 -17.14 -0.17 7.43
N VAL A 115 -16.71 -1.11 6.62
CA VAL A 115 -15.31 -1.27 6.20
C VAL A 115 -15.26 -1.25 4.69
N THR A 116 -14.51 -0.32 4.14
CA THR A 116 -14.26 -0.23 2.69
C THR A 116 -12.81 -0.60 2.42
N PHE A 117 -12.62 -1.44 1.43
CA PHE A 117 -11.33 -1.95 0.98
C PHE A 117 -11.00 -1.35 -0.38
N ASP A 118 -9.78 -0.85 -0.52
CA ASP A 118 -9.25 -0.48 -1.83
C ASP A 118 -9.06 -1.74 -2.71
N PRO A 119 -8.93 -1.61 -4.04
CA PRO A 119 -8.63 -2.74 -4.91
C PRO A 119 -7.35 -3.46 -4.52
N ASN A 120 -7.36 -4.78 -4.61
CA ASN A 120 -6.15 -5.58 -4.51
C ASN A 120 -5.46 -5.61 -5.88
N PHE A 121 -4.31 -4.96 -6.00
CA PHE A 121 -3.52 -4.96 -7.23
C PHE A 121 -2.43 -6.04 -7.25
N SER A 122 -2.30 -6.78 -6.14
CA SER A 122 -1.28 -7.82 -5.97
C SER A 122 -1.76 -9.16 -6.54
N ASP A 123 -0.83 -10.02 -6.95
CA ASP A 123 -1.05 -11.41 -7.31
C ASP A 123 -1.26 -12.35 -6.11
N ALA A 124 -1.27 -11.77 -4.89
CA ALA A 124 -1.51 -12.49 -3.65
C ALA A 124 -2.84 -12.08 -3.02
N GLU A 125 -3.47 -13.01 -2.32
CA GLU A 125 -4.65 -12.77 -1.50
C GLU A 125 -4.32 -11.80 -0.35
N ASN A 126 -5.27 -10.92 -0.02
CA ASN A 126 -5.21 -10.04 1.12
C ASN A 126 -6.13 -10.56 2.23
N ASP A 127 -5.54 -11.04 3.29
CA ASP A 127 -6.23 -11.38 4.54
C ASP A 127 -6.07 -10.23 5.54
N VAL A 128 -7.20 -9.66 5.93
CA VAL A 128 -7.26 -8.58 6.92
C VAL A 128 -8.10 -9.03 8.10
N LYS A 129 -7.50 -9.08 9.28
CA LYS A 129 -8.17 -9.42 10.53
C LYS A 129 -8.41 -8.17 11.36
N ILE A 130 -9.67 -7.86 11.64
CA ILE A 130 -10.09 -6.69 12.41
C ILE A 130 -10.40 -7.16 13.83
N PHE A 131 -9.66 -6.64 14.81
CA PHE A 131 -9.87 -6.91 16.23
C PHE A 131 -10.81 -5.88 16.83
N ILE A 132 -11.80 -6.37 17.54
CA ILE A 132 -12.87 -5.57 18.11
C ILE A 132 -12.99 -5.95 19.59
N ALA A 133 -12.98 -4.98 20.48
CA ALA A 133 -13.09 -5.22 21.92
C ALA A 133 -14.07 -4.28 22.59
N ASN A 134 -14.58 -4.72 23.71
CA ASN A 134 -15.18 -3.89 24.76
C ASN A 134 -14.35 -4.02 26.05
N ASN A 135 -14.93 -3.68 27.20
CA ASN A 135 -14.21 -3.76 28.47
C ASN A 135 -14.10 -5.19 29.04
N TYR A 136 -14.76 -6.17 28.42
CA TYR A 136 -14.92 -7.52 28.95
C TYR A 136 -14.37 -8.61 28.04
N GLU A 137 -14.40 -8.38 26.72
CA GLU A 137 -14.02 -9.38 25.74
C GLU A 137 -13.37 -8.74 24.50
N GLU A 138 -12.60 -9.54 23.79
CA GLU A 138 -12.08 -9.23 22.46
C GLU A 138 -12.54 -10.30 21.47
N ASP A 139 -12.99 -9.87 20.30
CA ASP A 139 -13.37 -10.72 19.18
C ASP A 139 -12.67 -10.24 17.91
N SER A 140 -12.77 -10.99 16.83
CA SER A 140 -12.17 -10.60 15.57
C SER A 140 -13.00 -11.04 14.37
N VAL A 141 -12.89 -10.26 13.32
CA VAL A 141 -13.49 -10.55 12.01
C VAL A 141 -12.39 -10.65 10.98
N LEU A 142 -12.39 -11.74 10.21
CA LEU A 142 -11.48 -11.95 9.10
C LEU A 142 -12.17 -11.55 7.79
N VAL A 143 -11.50 -10.75 6.99
CA VAL A 143 -11.95 -10.37 5.65
C VAL A 143 -10.91 -10.82 4.64
N ARG A 144 -11.32 -11.64 3.68
CA ARG A 144 -10.48 -12.12 2.58
C ARG A 144 -10.81 -11.36 1.31
N GLN A 145 -9.78 -10.88 0.66
CA GLN A 145 -9.86 -10.26 -0.66
C GLN A 145 -9.00 -11.08 -1.61
N PRO A 146 -9.56 -11.66 -2.68
CA PRO A 146 -8.81 -12.47 -3.63
C PRO A 146 -7.65 -11.71 -4.27
N ALA A 147 -6.68 -12.46 -4.78
CA ALA A 147 -5.64 -11.94 -5.64
C ALA A 147 -6.22 -11.26 -6.88
N SER A 148 -5.54 -10.26 -7.39
CA SER A 148 -5.94 -9.58 -8.62
C SER A 148 -5.90 -10.54 -9.82
N SER A 149 -6.97 -10.57 -10.60
CA SER A 149 -7.02 -11.26 -11.89
C SER A 149 -6.25 -10.51 -12.98
N GLY A 150 -5.76 -9.31 -12.66
CA GLY A 150 -5.09 -8.39 -13.57
C GLY A 150 -6.05 -7.41 -14.25
N TYR A 151 -5.45 -6.51 -15.00
CA TYR A 151 -6.15 -5.42 -15.68
C TYR A 151 -5.72 -5.34 -17.14
N ASP A 152 -6.64 -4.93 -17.99
CA ASP A 152 -6.39 -4.59 -19.40
C ASP A 152 -6.49 -3.08 -19.59
N LEU A 153 -5.66 -2.55 -20.50
CA LEU A 153 -5.76 -1.15 -20.92
C LEU A 153 -7.08 -0.94 -21.66
N GLU A 154 -7.90 -0.03 -21.16
CA GLU A 154 -9.12 0.40 -21.86
C GLU A 154 -8.88 1.68 -22.65
N ASP A 155 -8.25 2.67 -22.03
CA ASP A 155 -7.98 3.98 -22.64
C ASP A 155 -6.80 4.68 -21.94
N LEU A 156 -6.11 5.56 -22.66
CA LEU A 156 -5.05 6.40 -22.13
C LEU A 156 -5.03 7.74 -22.84
N VAL A 157 -5.28 8.79 -22.08
CA VAL A 157 -5.28 10.16 -22.58
C VAL A 157 -4.12 10.93 -21.94
N TRP A 158 -3.26 11.52 -22.77
CA TRP A 158 -2.17 12.40 -22.34
C TRP A 158 -2.63 13.85 -22.31
N SER A 159 -2.17 14.60 -21.30
CA SER A 159 -2.40 16.06 -21.24
C SER A 159 -1.70 16.76 -22.38
N GLU A 160 -2.31 17.82 -22.91
CA GLU A 160 -1.67 18.73 -23.85
C GLU A 160 -0.61 19.61 -23.18
N GLU A 161 -0.71 19.81 -21.87
CA GLU A 161 0.27 20.58 -21.09
C GLU A 161 1.49 19.74 -20.76
N VAL A 162 2.64 20.17 -21.28
CA VAL A 162 3.92 19.51 -21.06
C VAL A 162 4.87 20.45 -20.37
N VAL A 163 5.46 20.01 -19.26
CA VAL A 163 6.42 20.79 -18.49
C VAL A 163 7.83 20.26 -18.75
N ARG A 164 8.69 21.05 -19.40
CA ARG A 164 10.11 20.76 -19.50
C ARG A 164 10.77 20.94 -18.13
N LEU A 165 11.54 19.94 -17.69
CA LEU A 165 12.16 19.91 -16.37
C LEU A 165 13.62 20.37 -16.38
N ASN A 166 14.28 20.36 -17.53
CA ASN A 166 15.68 20.73 -17.66
C ASN A 166 15.86 21.86 -18.67
N SER A 167 17.00 22.55 -18.62
CA SER A 167 17.43 23.44 -19.68
C SER A 167 17.89 22.63 -20.90
N TRP A 168 17.78 23.19 -22.10
CA TRP A 168 18.28 22.60 -23.36
C TRP A 168 19.75 22.20 -23.34
N ASN A 169 20.51 22.68 -22.37
CA ASN A 169 21.98 22.49 -22.27
C ASN A 169 22.37 21.57 -21.12
N GLU A 170 21.45 20.80 -20.55
CA GLU A 170 21.81 19.79 -19.56
C GLU A 170 22.61 18.69 -20.25
N ILE A 171 23.83 18.44 -19.74
CA ILE A 171 24.78 17.52 -20.33
C ILE A 171 25.18 16.50 -19.28
N GLU A 172 25.16 15.21 -19.67
CA GLU A 172 25.74 14.12 -18.89
C GLU A 172 27.04 13.64 -19.52
N GLU A 173 28.04 13.33 -18.67
CA GLU A 173 29.26 12.69 -19.10
C GLU A 173 29.01 11.20 -19.32
N ALA A 174 29.16 10.75 -20.56
CA ALA A 174 28.93 9.37 -20.93
C ALA A 174 30.11 8.49 -20.54
N TRP A 175 31.29 8.83 -21.03
CA TRP A 175 32.53 8.12 -20.75
C TRP A 175 33.74 8.92 -21.23
N GLY A 176 34.92 8.56 -20.67
CA GLY A 176 36.21 9.11 -21.06
C GLY A 176 37.21 8.04 -21.46
N LEU A 177 38.10 8.36 -22.39
CA LEU A 177 39.22 7.54 -22.79
C LEU A 177 40.49 8.37 -22.87
N CYS A 178 41.51 8.01 -22.09
CA CYS A 178 42.81 8.63 -22.14
C CYS A 178 43.85 7.62 -22.61
N PHE A 179 44.62 7.99 -23.62
CA PHE A 179 45.61 7.10 -24.19
C PHE A 179 46.89 7.85 -24.64
N LYS A 180 48.02 7.27 -24.38
CA LYS A 180 49.31 7.73 -24.89
C LYS A 180 49.79 6.76 -25.96
N ASN A 181 49.67 7.15 -27.22
CA ASN A 181 50.13 6.32 -28.33
C ASN A 181 51.66 6.38 -28.40
N ARG A 182 52.34 5.25 -28.18
CA ARG A 182 53.78 5.08 -28.25
C ARG A 182 54.23 4.34 -29.51
N THR A 183 53.34 4.09 -30.42
CA THR A 183 53.65 3.42 -31.68
C THR A 183 53.95 4.43 -32.78
N SER A 184 54.64 3.99 -33.84
CA SER A 184 54.96 4.80 -35.02
C SER A 184 53.75 5.12 -35.87
N ASP A 185 52.60 4.43 -35.64
CA ASP A 185 51.40 4.55 -36.42
C ASP A 185 50.29 5.35 -35.71
N THR A 186 49.46 6.04 -36.48
CA THR A 186 48.25 6.67 -35.91
C THR A 186 47.24 5.59 -35.51
N LEU A 187 46.80 5.66 -34.24
CA LEU A 187 45.74 4.78 -33.72
C LEU A 187 44.39 5.43 -33.86
N TRP A 188 43.43 4.73 -34.46
CA TRP A 188 42.04 5.11 -34.58
C TRP A 188 41.18 4.21 -33.71
N ILE A 189 40.27 4.81 -32.92
CA ILE A 189 39.31 4.09 -32.06
C ILE A 189 37.91 4.58 -32.40
N ASP A 190 37.07 3.65 -32.78
CA ASP A 190 35.66 3.89 -32.98
C ASP A 190 34.87 3.42 -31.75
N LYS A 191 34.01 4.28 -31.21
CA LYS A 191 33.20 3.98 -30.02
C LYS A 191 31.76 4.43 -30.23
N LYS A 192 30.78 3.57 -29.84
CA LYS A 192 29.38 3.98 -29.80
C LYS A 192 29.19 5.10 -28.79
N VAL A 193 28.61 6.19 -29.23
CA VAL A 193 28.45 7.41 -28.40
C VAL A 193 27.52 7.14 -27.23
N PHE A 194 26.39 6.50 -27.49
CA PHE A 194 25.32 6.27 -26.51
C PHE A 194 25.38 4.85 -25.90
N GLU A 195 26.56 4.24 -25.85
CA GLU A 195 26.75 2.94 -25.22
C GLU A 195 26.44 3.02 -23.72
N GLY A 196 25.44 2.25 -23.24
CA GLY A 196 25.00 2.25 -21.85
C GLY A 196 24.04 3.39 -21.50
N ALA A 197 23.72 4.27 -22.44
CA ALA A 197 22.73 5.32 -22.22
C ALA A 197 21.33 4.75 -21.97
N LYS A 198 20.57 5.39 -21.08
CA LYS A 198 19.25 4.94 -20.67
C LYS A 198 18.23 6.06 -20.78
N ARG A 199 17.01 5.69 -21.09
CA ARG A 199 15.84 6.49 -20.85
C ARG A 199 15.23 6.06 -19.50
N ILE A 200 14.93 7.00 -18.64
CA ILE A 200 14.27 6.75 -17.33
C ILE A 200 12.83 7.26 -17.44
N ILE A 201 11.88 6.40 -17.12
CA ILE A 201 10.45 6.74 -17.08
C ILE A 201 9.96 6.49 -15.65
N THR A 202 9.27 7.48 -15.08
CA THR A 202 8.66 7.40 -13.76
C THR A 202 7.19 7.78 -13.88
N PHE A 203 6.29 6.93 -13.38
CA PHE A 203 4.88 7.25 -13.24
C PHE A 203 4.55 7.59 -11.80
N THR A 204 3.65 8.55 -11.59
CA THR A 204 2.97 8.82 -10.32
C THR A 204 1.48 8.76 -10.57
N GLY A 205 0.71 8.18 -9.68
CA GLY A 205 -0.75 8.07 -9.83
C GLY A 205 -1.45 8.24 -8.48
N ASP A 206 -2.73 8.54 -8.54
CA ASP A 206 -3.61 8.68 -7.38
C ASP A 206 -4.11 7.32 -6.83
N SER A 207 -3.73 6.24 -7.49
CA SER A 207 -4.05 4.85 -7.13
C SER A 207 -2.80 4.04 -6.83
N GLY A 208 -2.94 3.01 -6.00
CA GLY A 208 -1.87 2.03 -5.74
C GLY A 208 -1.57 1.08 -6.90
N PHE A 209 -2.32 1.17 -8.01
CA PHE A 209 -2.04 0.39 -9.21
C PHE A 209 -0.63 0.71 -9.74
N GLY A 210 0.11 -0.32 -10.10
CA GLY A 210 1.50 -0.17 -10.57
C GLY A 210 2.57 -0.27 -9.48
N LEU A 211 2.21 -0.31 -8.18
CA LEU A 211 3.18 -0.55 -7.10
C LEU A 211 3.76 -1.98 -7.13
N TYR A 212 2.98 -2.96 -7.59
CA TYR A 212 3.33 -4.38 -7.53
C TYR A 212 3.79 -4.96 -8.87
N GLY A 213 4.19 -4.10 -9.81
CA GLY A 213 4.67 -4.56 -11.11
C GLY A 213 3.56 -5.18 -11.97
N GLY A 214 2.36 -4.61 -11.90
CA GLY A 214 1.29 -4.99 -12.82
C GLY A 214 1.82 -4.90 -14.25
N ASN A 215 1.72 -5.99 -15.01
CA ASN A 215 2.24 -6.10 -16.37
C ASN A 215 1.35 -5.35 -17.39
N LEU A 216 1.11 -4.08 -17.13
CA LEU A 216 0.38 -3.24 -18.08
C LEU A 216 1.38 -2.47 -18.96
N ASP A 217 1.52 -2.93 -20.19
CA ASP A 217 2.32 -2.27 -21.20
C ASP A 217 1.47 -1.19 -21.88
N ILE A 218 1.89 0.07 -21.79
CA ILE A 218 1.14 1.22 -22.30
C ILE A 218 1.94 2.00 -23.36
N PRO A 219 1.28 2.61 -24.37
CA PRO A 219 1.95 3.52 -25.28
C PRO A 219 2.39 4.78 -24.54
N VAL A 220 3.64 5.18 -24.75
CA VAL A 220 4.22 6.39 -24.13
C VAL A 220 4.73 7.36 -25.19
N PRO A 221 4.77 8.67 -24.89
CA PRO A 221 5.42 9.63 -25.77
C PRO A 221 6.91 9.32 -25.91
N ASP A 222 7.52 9.76 -26.99
CA ASP A 222 8.95 9.64 -27.24
C ASP A 222 9.78 10.30 -26.12
N GLY A 223 11.00 9.83 -25.93
CA GLY A 223 11.90 10.37 -24.90
C GLY A 223 12.30 11.83 -25.10
N VAL A 224 12.03 12.40 -26.27
CA VAL A 224 12.46 13.75 -26.67
C VAL A 224 11.26 14.56 -27.14
N LEU A 225 11.11 15.76 -26.62
CA LEU A 225 10.09 16.71 -27.06
C LEU A 225 10.44 17.33 -28.42
N THR A 226 9.42 17.80 -29.14
CA THR A 226 9.62 18.64 -30.32
C THR A 226 10.23 19.99 -29.93
N LYS A 227 10.67 20.77 -30.92
CA LYS A 227 11.16 22.13 -30.68
C LYS A 227 10.11 23.06 -30.07
N ASP A 228 8.84 22.78 -30.32
CA ASP A 228 7.70 23.55 -29.81
C ASP A 228 7.20 23.00 -28.47
N ASN A 229 7.99 22.16 -27.78
CA ASN A 229 7.66 21.49 -26.51
C ASN A 229 6.39 20.61 -26.58
N THR A 230 6.09 20.04 -27.72
CA THR A 230 4.96 19.11 -27.85
C THR A 230 5.42 17.66 -27.80
N LEU A 231 4.50 16.77 -27.37
CA LEU A 231 4.73 15.34 -27.36
C LEU A 231 4.79 14.80 -28.77
N LYS A 232 5.63 13.80 -28.97
CA LYS A 232 5.70 13.00 -30.19
C LYS A 232 5.46 11.55 -29.83
N PHE A 233 4.79 10.80 -30.71
CA PHE A 233 4.48 9.39 -30.52
C PHE A 233 4.99 8.62 -31.75
N SER A 234 6.05 7.83 -31.54
CA SER A 234 6.60 6.93 -32.58
C SER A 234 6.30 5.46 -32.34
N GLY A 235 5.41 5.17 -31.36
CA GLY A 235 5.04 3.81 -30.99
C GLY A 235 5.87 3.23 -29.84
N GLU A 236 6.58 4.06 -29.09
CA GLU A 236 7.25 3.62 -27.88
C GLU A 236 6.24 3.13 -26.84
N ARG A 237 6.64 2.14 -26.05
CA ARG A 237 5.83 1.54 -24.99
C ARG A 237 6.64 1.39 -23.72
N ALA A 238 5.96 1.40 -22.58
CA ALA A 238 6.56 1.21 -21.28
C ALA A 238 5.63 0.42 -20.36
N ASP A 239 6.21 -0.35 -19.44
CA ASP A 239 5.47 -0.93 -18.32
C ASP A 239 5.00 0.18 -17.38
N TYR A 240 3.71 0.18 -17.07
CA TYR A 240 3.16 1.09 -16.08
C TYR A 240 3.61 0.68 -14.67
N ARG A 241 4.52 1.47 -14.07
CA ARG A 241 5.04 1.25 -12.71
C ARG A 241 5.21 2.56 -11.97
N LEU A 242 4.81 2.58 -10.69
CA LEU A 242 5.02 3.73 -9.79
C LEU A 242 6.44 3.72 -9.20
N SER A 243 7.44 3.49 -10.05
CA SER A 243 8.87 3.51 -9.72
C SER A 243 9.66 3.84 -10.98
N ASP A 244 10.91 4.27 -10.78
CA ASP A 244 11.81 4.51 -11.89
C ASP A 244 12.03 3.22 -12.69
N THR A 245 11.81 3.30 -13.99
CA THR A 245 12.05 2.19 -14.92
C THR A 245 13.04 2.64 -15.99
N GLU A 246 14.08 1.84 -16.16
CA GLU A 246 15.16 2.15 -17.11
C GLU A 246 14.98 1.38 -18.42
N TYR A 247 15.04 2.07 -19.52
CA TYR A 247 15.01 1.52 -20.87
C TYR A 247 16.29 1.84 -21.60
N ALA A 248 16.87 0.88 -22.31
CA ALA A 248 18.07 1.12 -23.12
C ALA A 248 17.79 2.17 -24.20
N TYR A 249 18.58 3.23 -24.23
CA TYR A 249 18.52 4.22 -25.30
C TYR A 249 19.24 3.66 -26.53
N LYS A 250 18.51 3.52 -27.66
CA LYS A 250 19.03 2.95 -28.90
C LYS A 250 19.43 4.06 -29.85
N ASN A 251 20.74 4.23 -30.02
CA ASN A 251 21.31 5.14 -31.02
C ASN A 251 22.69 4.60 -31.45
N ASP A 252 22.88 4.35 -32.68
CA ASP A 252 24.11 3.74 -33.25
C ASP A 252 25.18 4.76 -33.67
N LYS A 253 25.06 6.01 -33.23
CA LYS A 253 26.03 7.06 -33.51
C LYS A 253 27.42 6.63 -33.02
N ILE A 254 28.44 6.75 -33.90
CA ILE A 254 29.83 6.42 -33.59
C ILE A 254 30.65 7.68 -33.56
N ALA A 255 31.48 7.81 -32.50
CA ALA A 255 32.56 8.78 -32.42
C ALA A 255 33.87 8.12 -32.84
N ARG A 256 34.56 8.74 -33.78
CA ARG A 256 35.91 8.31 -34.20
C ARG A 256 36.95 9.21 -33.52
N MET A 257 37.86 8.58 -32.79
CA MET A 257 38.94 9.25 -32.09
C MET A 257 40.29 8.86 -32.72
N PHE A 258 41.21 9.81 -32.79
CA PHE A 258 42.52 9.52 -33.25
C PHE A 258 43.61 9.87 -32.22
N PHE A 259 44.62 9.05 -32.14
CA PHE A 259 45.82 9.22 -31.29
C PHE A 259 47.04 9.27 -32.19
N PRO A 260 47.77 10.40 -32.24
CA PRO A 260 48.93 10.57 -33.11
C PRO A 260 50.04 9.62 -32.72
N PRO A 261 50.90 9.25 -33.65
CA PRO A 261 52.08 8.39 -33.38
C PRO A 261 53.08 9.11 -32.50
N ASP A 262 53.93 8.34 -31.81
CA ASP A 262 55.05 8.79 -30.97
C ASP A 262 54.68 9.96 -30.04
N SER A 263 53.48 9.91 -29.46
CA SER A 263 52.98 11.01 -28.64
C SER A 263 53.79 11.22 -27.41
N SER A 264 54.27 12.46 -27.18
CA SER A 264 54.94 12.87 -25.94
C SER A 264 53.95 13.11 -24.78
N TYR A 265 52.67 13.21 -25.07
CA TYR A 265 51.58 13.52 -24.13
C TYR A 265 50.46 12.45 -24.17
N THR A 266 49.67 12.41 -23.12
CA THR A 266 48.45 11.64 -23.06
C THR A 266 47.31 12.44 -23.71
N LYS A 267 46.62 11.86 -24.69
CA LYS A 267 45.45 12.45 -25.30
C LYS A 267 44.21 11.84 -24.66
N CYS A 268 43.30 12.71 -24.23
CA CYS A 268 42.06 12.30 -23.60
C CYS A 268 40.87 12.73 -24.45
N TYR A 269 39.92 11.85 -24.60
CA TYR A 269 38.58 12.16 -25.16
C TYR A 269 37.56 11.92 -24.13
N ARG A 270 36.58 12.83 -24.03
CA ARG A 270 35.34 12.65 -23.28
C ARG A 270 34.16 12.79 -24.20
N ILE A 271 33.21 11.88 -24.10
CA ILE A 271 31.93 11.98 -24.80
C ILE A 271 30.88 12.40 -23.80
N LEU A 272 30.17 13.44 -24.17
CA LEU A 272 29.06 14.02 -23.44
C LEU A 272 27.82 13.92 -24.33
N TRP A 273 26.65 13.78 -23.75
CA TRP A 273 25.39 13.91 -24.48
C TRP A 273 24.43 14.87 -23.78
N SER A 274 23.54 15.46 -24.56
CA SER A 274 22.48 16.31 -24.04
C SER A 274 21.31 15.45 -23.60
N ILE A 275 20.64 15.89 -22.52
CA ILE A 275 19.47 15.25 -21.93
C ILE A 275 18.23 16.08 -22.24
N ASP A 276 17.13 15.41 -22.51
CA ASP A 276 15.79 15.97 -22.49
C ASP A 276 15.02 15.38 -21.32
N ALA A 277 14.43 16.23 -20.50
CA ALA A 277 13.63 15.82 -19.35
C ALA A 277 12.31 16.62 -19.30
N TYR A 278 11.20 15.90 -19.19
CA TYR A 278 9.89 16.52 -19.18
C TYR A 278 8.91 15.75 -18.28
N ARG A 279 7.82 16.44 -17.92
CA ARG A 279 6.67 15.87 -17.21
C ARG A 279 5.41 16.14 -17.98
N VAL A 280 4.51 15.17 -18.02
CA VAL A 280 3.19 15.28 -18.65
C VAL A 280 2.15 14.58 -17.80
N GLY A 281 0.96 15.15 -17.71
CA GLY A 281 -0.20 14.52 -17.06
C GLY A 281 -0.81 13.43 -17.94
N TYR A 282 -1.49 12.48 -17.31
CA TYR A 282 -2.27 11.46 -18.01
C TYR A 282 -3.51 11.07 -17.22
N THR A 283 -4.50 10.54 -17.94
CA THR A 283 -5.64 9.79 -17.39
C THR A 283 -5.60 8.40 -18.01
N LEU A 284 -5.37 7.38 -17.16
CA LEU A 284 -5.31 5.98 -17.52
C LEU A 284 -6.61 5.29 -17.11
N ARG A 285 -7.28 4.63 -18.03
CA ARG A 285 -8.45 3.78 -17.74
C ARG A 285 -8.09 2.32 -17.95
N ILE A 286 -8.30 1.53 -16.90
CA ILE A 286 -8.01 0.11 -16.89
C ILE A 286 -9.25 -0.66 -16.50
N ARG A 287 -9.43 -1.84 -17.10
CA ARG A 287 -10.56 -2.74 -16.85
C ARG A 287 -10.08 -3.98 -16.12
N ASN A 288 -10.69 -4.27 -14.97
CA ASN A 288 -10.43 -5.52 -14.25
C ASN A 288 -10.94 -6.71 -15.07
N ARG A 289 -10.14 -7.75 -15.21
CA ARG A 289 -10.44 -8.92 -16.06
C ARG A 289 -11.56 -9.79 -15.54
N SER A 290 -11.71 -9.90 -14.21
CA SER A 290 -12.74 -10.78 -13.61
C SER A 290 -14.06 -10.07 -13.42
N THR A 291 -14.04 -8.81 -12.97
CA THR A 291 -15.26 -8.07 -12.62
C THR A 291 -15.77 -7.21 -13.76
N GLY A 292 -14.92 -6.86 -14.73
CA GLY A 292 -15.20 -5.93 -15.81
C GLY A 292 -15.29 -4.47 -15.38
N ASN A 293 -15.08 -4.17 -14.11
CA ASN A 293 -15.13 -2.81 -13.58
C ASN A 293 -13.95 -1.98 -14.11
N VAL A 294 -14.22 -0.72 -14.38
CA VAL A 294 -13.25 0.24 -14.92
C VAL A 294 -12.76 1.14 -13.81
N LEU A 295 -11.43 1.21 -13.66
CA LEU A 295 -10.76 2.15 -12.77
C LEU A 295 -10.13 3.25 -13.62
N SER A 296 -10.35 4.51 -13.23
CA SER A 296 -9.68 5.68 -13.79
C SER A 296 -8.59 6.16 -12.84
N ILE A 297 -7.39 6.34 -13.36
CA ILE A 297 -6.20 6.74 -12.61
C ILE A 297 -5.69 8.04 -13.22
N GLU A 298 -5.59 9.08 -12.42
CA GLU A 298 -4.94 10.33 -12.80
C GLU A 298 -3.51 10.35 -12.27
N GLY A 299 -2.60 10.93 -13.07
CA GLY A 299 -1.21 10.96 -12.66
C GLY A 299 -0.32 11.76 -13.57
N THR A 300 0.98 11.66 -13.34
CA THR A 300 2.00 12.28 -14.19
C THR A 300 3.08 11.27 -14.57
N MET A 301 3.56 11.38 -15.80
CA MET A 301 4.75 10.68 -16.26
C MET A 301 5.91 11.66 -16.35
N THR A 302 7.05 11.29 -15.81
CA THR A 302 8.33 11.96 -16.02
C THR A 302 9.19 11.11 -16.92
N SER A 303 9.78 11.72 -17.94
CA SER A 303 10.73 11.09 -18.84
C SER A 303 12.05 11.85 -18.82
N LYS A 304 13.17 11.14 -18.65
CA LYS A 304 14.53 11.66 -18.81
C LYS A 304 15.26 10.77 -19.80
N SER A 305 15.77 11.38 -20.91
CA SER A 305 16.36 10.63 -22.02
C SER A 305 17.45 11.43 -22.70
N PRO A 306 18.53 10.80 -23.23
CA PRO A 306 19.40 11.45 -24.20
C PRO A 306 18.58 11.93 -25.40
N ASN A 307 18.91 13.11 -25.93
CA ASN A 307 18.19 13.72 -27.06
C ASN A 307 18.84 13.45 -28.43
N GLY A 308 19.90 12.62 -28.48
CA GLY A 308 20.65 12.31 -29.69
C GLY A 308 21.80 13.27 -30.01
N GLU A 309 21.89 14.40 -29.30
CA GLU A 309 23.01 15.31 -29.42
C GLU A 309 24.19 14.85 -28.56
N SER A 310 25.40 14.99 -29.08
CA SER A 310 26.59 14.60 -28.36
C SER A 310 27.78 15.47 -28.71
N PHE A 311 28.70 15.60 -27.78
CA PHE A 311 29.89 16.41 -27.88
C PHE A 311 31.12 15.55 -27.60
N LEU A 312 32.14 15.65 -28.48
CA LEU A 312 33.44 15.03 -28.27
C LEU A 312 34.44 16.09 -27.81
N ILE A 313 34.81 16.03 -26.55
CA ILE A 313 35.83 16.90 -25.98
C ILE A 313 37.20 16.24 -26.09
N ASN A 314 38.19 16.98 -26.53
CA ASN A 314 39.55 16.53 -26.68
C ASN A 314 40.50 17.35 -25.79
N GLU A 315 41.22 16.68 -24.94
CA GLU A 315 42.15 17.28 -23.98
C GLU A 315 43.59 16.67 -24.14
N LYS A 316 44.58 17.46 -23.90
CA LYS A 316 45.96 17.00 -23.76
C LYS A 316 46.40 17.07 -22.29
N LYS A 317 46.93 16.00 -21.75
CA LYS A 317 47.46 15.90 -20.38
C LYS A 317 48.96 15.52 -20.38
#